data_fd84d5026d89f39ad5f009f2efd83441
#
_entry.id   fd84d5026d89f39ad5f009f2efd83441
#
_cell.length_a   1.000
_cell.length_b   1.000
_cell.length_c   1.000
_cell.angle_alpha   90.00
_cell.angle_beta   90.00
_cell.angle_gamma   90.00
#
_symmetry.space_group_name_H-M   'P 1'
#
loop_
_entity.id
_entity.type
_entity.pdbx_description
1 polymer ?
#
loop_
_entity_poly.entity_id
_entity_poly.type
_entity_poly.pdbx_seq_one_letter_code
_entity_poly.pdbx_strand_id
1 'polypeptide(L)'
;GYDYNKETQTFSINGDESYIVLQMYDLYEKTDSLVRTARELNKLGYVSRQHNPFSPVSIWIILRNPWYVGTYRYNYYKIPGRRAVKEESEWVVIENHHSPLVSKERFDHVQKMLDSNARYRNTPGRSSKQKNVNIFSGLIWCSCCGAAFTASPGKLHASGYRPTKYGCPNVRKTKTCNAKYTSDPVIGEFLL
;
A
#
# COMPACT_ATOMS: atom_id res chain seq x y z
N GLY A 1 -3.08 -4.58 16.04
CA GLY A 1 -3.45 -3.57 17.04
C GLY A 1 -4.32 -4.12 18.17
N TYR A 2 -4.96 -5.29 17.97
CA TYR A 2 -5.83 -5.91 18.98
C TYR A 2 -5.62 -7.42 19.04
N ASP A 3 -5.75 -7.96 20.25
CA ASP A 3 -5.81 -9.38 20.53
C ASP A 3 -7.24 -9.78 20.89
N TYR A 4 -7.65 -10.99 20.50
CA TYR A 4 -8.96 -11.53 20.79
C TYR A 4 -8.85 -12.61 21.85
N ASN A 5 -9.54 -12.44 22.97
CA ASN A 5 -9.67 -13.48 23.98
C ASN A 5 -10.91 -14.32 23.70
N LYS A 6 -10.68 -15.62 23.44
CA LYS A 6 -11.75 -16.58 23.09
C LYS A 6 -12.65 -16.93 24.28
N GLU A 7 -12.13 -16.89 25.50
CA GLU A 7 -12.89 -17.26 26.70
C GLU A 7 -13.87 -16.16 27.10
N THR A 8 -13.41 -14.90 27.07
CA THR A 8 -14.23 -13.72 27.40
C THR A 8 -14.94 -13.12 26.21
N GLN A 9 -14.64 -13.58 25.00
CA GLN A 9 -15.15 -13.02 23.72
C GLN A 9 -14.91 -11.51 23.58
N THR A 10 -13.81 -11.00 24.14
CA THR A 10 -13.48 -9.57 24.15
C THR A 10 -12.22 -9.28 23.36
N PHE A 11 -12.11 -8.03 22.88
CA PHE A 11 -10.91 -7.51 22.24
C PHE A 11 -10.15 -6.62 23.22
N SER A 12 -8.84 -6.85 23.33
CA SER A 12 -7.90 -6.01 24.08
C SER A 12 -6.87 -5.38 23.16
N ILE A 13 -6.38 -4.20 23.52
CA ILE A 13 -5.36 -3.51 22.75
C ILE A 13 -4.02 -4.26 22.92
N ASN A 14 -3.40 -4.65 21.81
CA ASN A 14 -2.04 -5.19 21.78
C ASN A 14 -1.05 -4.01 21.78
N GLY A 15 -0.21 -3.89 22.80
CA GLY A 15 0.68 -2.75 23.00
C GLY A 15 1.65 -2.52 21.83
N ASP A 16 2.33 -3.56 21.36
CA ASP A 16 3.34 -3.45 20.32
C ASP A 16 2.71 -3.09 18.96
N GLU A 17 1.64 -3.79 18.59
CA GLU A 17 0.97 -3.53 17.31
C GLU A 17 0.22 -2.20 17.30
N SER A 18 -0.37 -1.81 18.42
CA SER A 18 -1.09 -0.54 18.54
C SER A 18 -0.14 0.64 18.40
N TYR A 19 1.05 0.53 18.96
CA TYR A 19 2.09 1.53 18.79
C TYR A 19 2.45 1.74 17.31
N ILE A 20 2.63 0.65 16.55
CA ILE A 20 2.91 0.73 15.11
C ILE A 20 1.77 1.43 14.37
N VAL A 21 0.51 1.14 14.71
CA VAL A 21 -0.65 1.79 14.09
C VAL A 21 -0.67 3.29 14.41
N LEU A 22 -0.41 3.69 15.65
CA LEU A 22 -0.32 5.11 16.02
C LEU A 22 0.80 5.82 15.26
N GLN A 23 1.97 5.19 15.12
CA GLN A 23 3.07 5.72 14.29
C GLN A 23 2.67 5.87 12.82
N MET A 24 1.82 4.99 12.28
CA MET A 24 1.28 5.16 10.91
C MET A 24 0.45 6.44 10.78
N TYR A 25 -0.41 6.71 11.75
CA TYR A 25 -1.21 7.93 11.77
C TYR A 25 -0.32 9.17 11.88
N ASP A 26 0.63 9.21 12.84
CA ASP A 26 1.57 10.32 13.03
C ASP A 26 2.38 10.62 11.78
N LEU A 27 2.95 9.60 11.16
CA LEU A 27 3.76 9.74 9.95
C LEU A 27 2.92 10.14 8.73
N TYR A 28 1.69 9.63 8.62
CA TYR A 28 0.82 10.00 7.50
C TYR A 28 0.35 11.45 7.61
N GLU A 29 -0.08 11.90 8.77
CA GLU A 29 -0.45 13.30 9.04
C GLU A 29 0.71 14.27 8.74
N LYS A 30 1.94 13.87 9.10
CA LYS A 30 3.16 14.67 8.87
C LYS A 30 3.60 14.69 7.40
N THR A 31 3.44 13.59 6.67
CA THR A 31 4.04 13.44 5.32
C THR A 31 3.05 13.61 4.19
N ASP A 32 1.74 13.46 4.48
CA ASP A 32 0.63 13.40 3.53
C ASP A 32 0.91 12.45 2.34
N SER A 33 1.64 11.36 2.59
CA SER A 33 2.09 10.45 1.56
C SER A 33 2.20 9.01 2.05
N LEU A 34 1.35 8.11 1.54
CA LEU A 34 1.40 6.68 1.84
C LEU A 34 2.77 6.06 1.53
N VAL A 35 3.44 6.53 0.46
CA VAL A 35 4.76 6.03 0.06
C VAL A 35 5.84 6.43 1.05
N ARG A 36 5.81 7.70 1.54
CA ARG A 36 6.76 8.18 2.55
C ARG A 36 6.51 7.50 3.89
N THR A 37 5.25 7.39 4.32
CA THR A 37 4.87 6.68 5.55
C THR A 37 5.38 5.24 5.55
N ALA A 38 5.14 4.48 4.47
CA ALA A 38 5.63 3.11 4.36
C ALA A 38 7.17 3.04 4.42
N ARG A 39 7.86 3.98 3.78
CA ARG A 39 9.31 4.05 3.77
C ARG A 39 9.89 4.30 5.16
N GLU A 40 9.34 5.26 5.90
CA GLU A 40 9.83 5.61 7.23
C GLU A 40 9.57 4.47 8.23
N LEU A 41 8.39 3.83 8.20
CA LEU A 41 8.10 2.67 9.03
C LEU A 41 9.07 1.50 8.76
N ASN A 42 9.32 1.20 7.49
CA ASN A 42 10.26 0.13 7.12
C ASN A 42 11.71 0.48 7.50
N LYS A 43 12.09 1.75 7.41
CA LYS A 43 13.41 2.24 7.84
C LYS A 43 13.59 2.11 9.35
N LEU A 44 12.53 2.30 10.14
CA LEU A 44 12.52 2.07 11.59
C LEU A 44 12.49 0.58 11.97
N GLY A 45 12.43 -0.33 10.99
CA GLY A 45 12.43 -1.77 11.20
C GLY A 45 11.06 -2.35 11.54
N TYR A 46 9.98 -1.57 11.48
CA TYR A 46 8.64 -2.09 11.75
C TYR A 46 8.15 -3.01 10.64
N VAL A 47 7.54 -4.12 11.04
CA VAL A 47 6.97 -5.13 10.15
C VAL A 47 5.53 -5.44 10.54
N SER A 48 4.78 -6.00 9.60
CA SER A 48 3.41 -6.48 9.84
C SER A 48 3.43 -7.75 10.72
N ARG A 49 2.24 -8.18 11.22
CA ARG A 49 2.07 -9.46 11.95
C ARG A 49 2.61 -10.68 11.18
N GLN A 50 2.66 -10.61 9.85
CA GLN A 50 3.24 -11.65 8.99
C GLN A 50 4.72 -11.42 8.68
N HIS A 51 5.41 -10.56 9.43
CA HIS A 51 6.82 -10.19 9.24
C HIS A 51 7.14 -9.59 7.85
N ASN A 52 6.14 -9.06 7.16
CA ASN A 52 6.34 -8.38 5.88
C ASN A 52 6.52 -6.87 6.08
N PRO A 53 7.37 -6.22 5.27
CA PRO A 53 7.49 -4.77 5.26
C PRO A 53 6.18 -4.12 4.79
N PHE A 54 5.90 -2.92 5.31
CA PHE A 54 4.71 -2.17 4.93
C PHE A 54 4.80 -1.64 3.51
N SER A 55 3.73 -1.82 2.75
CA SER A 55 3.53 -1.22 1.44
C SER A 55 2.57 -0.02 1.53
N PRO A 56 2.58 0.91 0.56
CA PRO A 56 1.58 1.99 0.53
C PRO A 56 0.13 1.50 0.56
N VAL A 57 -0.12 0.32 -0.03
CA VAL A 57 -1.46 -0.29 -0.04
C VAL A 57 -1.84 -0.81 1.35
N SER A 58 -0.91 -1.46 2.06
CA SER A 58 -1.17 -1.94 3.43
C SER A 58 -1.41 -0.77 4.39
N ILE A 59 -0.64 0.32 4.28
CA ILE A 59 -0.88 1.55 5.06
C ILE A 59 -2.28 2.11 4.77
N TRP A 60 -2.66 2.22 3.50
CA TRP A 60 -3.99 2.71 3.11
C TRP A 60 -5.12 1.86 3.71
N ILE A 61 -4.99 0.53 3.67
CA ILE A 61 -5.99 -0.39 4.25
C ILE A 61 -6.10 -0.18 5.76
N ILE A 62 -4.98 -0.04 6.46
CA ILE A 62 -4.94 0.17 7.91
C ILE A 62 -5.56 1.51 8.28
N LEU A 63 -5.17 2.61 7.64
CA LEU A 63 -5.69 3.95 7.91
C LEU A 63 -7.20 4.09 7.58
N ARG A 64 -7.73 3.28 6.66
CA ARG A 64 -9.17 3.23 6.30
C ARG A 64 -10.01 2.31 7.17
N ASN A 65 -9.40 1.58 8.09
CA ASN A 65 -10.11 0.58 8.86
C ASN A 65 -10.86 1.22 10.07
N PRO A 66 -12.20 1.22 10.09
CA PRO A 66 -12.97 1.81 11.17
C PRO A 66 -12.85 1.04 12.50
N TRP A 67 -12.25 -0.15 12.46
CA TRP A 67 -11.93 -0.92 13.65
C TRP A 67 -11.12 -0.12 14.67
N TYR A 68 -10.20 0.74 14.21
CA TYR A 68 -9.33 1.53 15.09
C TYR A 68 -10.07 2.66 15.86
N VAL A 69 -11.30 2.98 15.45
CA VAL A 69 -12.19 3.90 16.21
C VAL A 69 -13.28 3.16 16.99
N GLY A 70 -13.10 1.87 17.23
CA GLY A 70 -14.06 1.06 17.99
C GLY A 70 -15.31 0.66 17.19
N THR A 71 -15.33 0.81 15.88
CA THR A 71 -16.46 0.48 15.03
C THR A 71 -16.27 -0.88 14.36
N TYR A 72 -17.15 -1.83 14.64
CA TYR A 72 -17.22 -3.11 13.94
C TYR A 72 -18.14 -3.00 12.74
N ARG A 73 -17.68 -3.49 11.59
CA ARG A 73 -18.44 -3.50 10.34
C ARG A 73 -18.48 -4.91 9.76
N TYR A 74 -19.67 -5.50 9.68
CA TYR A 74 -19.92 -6.81 9.11
C TYR A 74 -20.69 -6.69 7.79
N ASN A 75 -20.65 -7.75 6.99
CA ASN A 75 -21.36 -7.86 5.71
C ASN A 75 -20.94 -6.82 4.66
N TYR A 76 -19.69 -6.36 4.76
CA TYR A 76 -19.16 -5.25 3.94
C TYR A 76 -18.85 -5.66 2.49
N TYR A 77 -18.38 -6.90 2.26
CA TYR A 77 -18.00 -7.38 0.94
C TYR A 77 -19.07 -8.27 0.32
N LYS A 78 -19.30 -8.18 -1.01
CA LYS A 78 -20.21 -9.05 -1.76
C LYS A 78 -19.78 -10.52 -1.71
N ILE A 79 -18.47 -10.75 -1.78
CA ILE A 79 -17.87 -12.09 -1.72
C ILE A 79 -16.68 -12.02 -0.77
N PRO A 80 -16.56 -12.93 0.21
CA PRO A 80 -15.40 -12.99 1.09
C PRO A 80 -14.08 -13.05 0.29
N GLY A 81 -13.10 -12.25 0.70
CA GLY A 81 -11.79 -12.16 0.03
C GLY A 81 -11.75 -11.35 -1.26
N ARG A 82 -12.88 -10.82 -1.76
CA ARG A 82 -12.93 -9.93 -2.92
C ARG A 82 -13.23 -8.49 -2.51
N ARG A 83 -12.73 -7.51 -3.30
CA ARG A 83 -12.84 -6.07 -2.99
C ARG A 83 -14.18 -5.43 -3.39
N ALA A 84 -15.10 -6.18 -4.00
CA ALA A 84 -16.41 -5.66 -4.35
C ALA A 84 -17.23 -5.40 -3.08
N VAL A 85 -17.52 -4.14 -2.80
CA VAL A 85 -18.27 -3.67 -1.64
C VAL A 85 -19.77 -3.78 -1.91
N LYS A 86 -20.54 -4.12 -0.88
CA LYS A 86 -22.01 -4.10 -0.90
C LYS A 86 -22.52 -2.67 -0.76
N GLU A 87 -23.82 -2.48 -1.01
CA GLU A 87 -24.51 -1.21 -0.69
C GLU A 87 -24.45 -0.95 0.82
N GLU A 88 -24.35 0.31 1.20
CA GLU A 88 -24.23 0.71 2.63
C GLU A 88 -25.41 0.26 3.48
N SER A 89 -26.59 0.17 2.89
CA SER A 89 -27.81 -0.34 3.54
C SER A 89 -27.74 -1.81 3.97
N GLU A 90 -26.81 -2.57 3.39
CA GLU A 90 -26.61 -3.98 3.72
C GLU A 90 -25.55 -4.19 4.81
N TRP A 91 -24.83 -3.14 5.21
CA TRP A 91 -23.78 -3.24 6.21
C TRP A 91 -24.39 -3.28 7.61
N VAL A 92 -23.84 -4.17 8.44
CA VAL A 92 -24.11 -4.14 9.87
C VAL A 92 -22.96 -3.37 10.53
N VAL A 93 -23.27 -2.20 11.07
CA VAL A 93 -22.30 -1.32 11.74
C VAL A 93 -22.63 -1.26 13.22
N ILE A 94 -21.68 -1.62 14.06
CA ILE A 94 -21.80 -1.55 15.52
C ILE A 94 -20.75 -0.56 16.02
N GLU A 95 -21.21 0.60 16.45
CA GLU A 95 -20.34 1.60 17.07
C GLU A 95 -20.04 1.24 18.54
N ASN A 96 -18.89 1.70 19.03
CA ASN A 96 -18.43 1.43 20.41
C ASN A 96 -18.36 -0.06 20.77
N HIS A 97 -18.07 -0.89 19.77
CA HIS A 97 -17.96 -2.34 19.95
C HIS A 97 -16.78 -2.75 20.85
N HIS A 98 -15.70 -2.00 20.82
CA HIS A 98 -14.49 -2.22 21.61
C HIS A 98 -13.76 -0.88 21.86
N SER A 99 -12.79 -0.88 22.77
CA SER A 99 -12.00 0.31 23.07
C SER A 99 -11.30 0.87 21.84
N PRO A 100 -11.52 2.14 21.46
CA PRO A 100 -10.88 2.74 20.31
C PRO A 100 -9.37 2.96 20.55
N LEU A 101 -8.57 2.78 19.50
CA LEU A 101 -7.14 3.11 19.51
C LEU A 101 -6.88 4.55 19.06
N VAL A 102 -7.73 5.05 18.17
CA VAL A 102 -7.63 6.39 17.58
C VAL A 102 -8.96 7.12 17.82
N SER A 103 -8.93 8.42 18.11
CA SER A 103 -10.15 9.21 18.26
C SER A 103 -10.87 9.36 16.91
N LYS A 104 -12.20 9.54 16.96
CA LYS A 104 -13.02 9.70 15.76
C LYS A 104 -12.60 10.93 14.96
N GLU A 105 -12.28 12.04 15.62
CA GLU A 105 -11.85 13.29 14.98
C GLU A 105 -10.56 13.08 14.19
N ARG A 106 -9.60 12.38 14.79
CA ARG A 106 -8.32 12.07 14.14
C ARG A 106 -8.51 11.14 12.94
N PHE A 107 -9.32 10.11 13.11
CA PHE A 107 -9.67 9.21 12.02
C PHE A 107 -10.30 9.96 10.85
N ASP A 108 -11.34 10.78 11.12
CA ASP A 108 -12.04 11.55 10.09
C ASP A 108 -11.13 12.57 9.40
N HIS A 109 -10.19 13.18 10.12
CA HIS A 109 -9.16 14.03 9.56
C HIS A 109 -8.31 13.27 8.53
N VAL A 110 -7.80 12.11 8.91
CA VAL A 110 -7.00 11.25 8.02
C VAL A 110 -7.82 10.75 6.82
N GLN A 111 -9.13 10.45 7.00
CA GLN A 111 -9.99 10.09 5.86
C GLN A 111 -10.07 11.24 4.83
N LYS A 112 -10.26 12.49 5.28
CA LYS A 112 -10.28 13.66 4.40
C LYS A 112 -8.97 13.84 3.62
N MET A 113 -7.82 13.65 4.27
CA MET A 113 -6.51 13.67 3.62
C MET A 113 -6.39 12.58 2.55
N LEU A 114 -6.78 11.34 2.86
CA LEU A 114 -6.75 10.21 1.92
C LEU A 114 -7.66 10.46 0.71
N ASP A 115 -8.84 11.06 0.90
CA ASP A 115 -9.80 11.36 -0.17
C ASP A 115 -9.31 12.49 -1.08
N SER A 116 -8.71 13.52 -0.51
CA SER A 116 -8.12 14.61 -1.28
C SER A 116 -7.02 14.09 -2.23
N ASN A 117 -6.16 13.22 -1.72
CA ASN A 117 -5.11 12.57 -2.49
C ASN A 117 -5.65 11.62 -3.57
N ALA A 118 -6.78 10.93 -3.31
CA ALA A 118 -7.44 10.07 -4.30
C ALA A 118 -8.03 10.87 -5.47
N ARG A 119 -8.66 12.00 -5.20
CA ARG A 119 -9.20 12.90 -6.24
C ARG A 119 -8.12 13.40 -7.18
N TYR A 120 -6.96 13.74 -6.64
CA TYR A 120 -5.81 14.19 -7.43
C TYR A 120 -5.26 13.10 -8.37
N ARG A 121 -5.36 11.82 -7.98
CA ARG A 121 -4.94 10.66 -8.83
C ARG A 121 -5.93 10.34 -9.94
N ASN A 122 -7.21 10.62 -9.72
CA ASN A 122 -8.30 10.30 -10.65
C ASN A 122 -8.60 11.43 -11.63
N THR A 123 -7.73 12.42 -11.78
CA THR A 123 -7.90 13.51 -12.77
C THR A 123 -7.93 12.91 -14.17
N PRO A 124 -9.04 13.14 -14.96
CA PRO A 124 -9.13 12.66 -16.33
C PRO A 124 -7.97 13.21 -17.17
N GLY A 125 -7.30 12.36 -17.91
CA GLY A 125 -6.15 12.71 -18.76
C GLY A 125 -4.83 12.04 -18.37
N ARG A 126 -4.73 11.37 -17.21
CA ARG A 126 -3.51 10.68 -16.76
C ARG A 126 -3.45 9.18 -17.04
N SER A 127 -4.50 8.58 -17.61
CA SER A 127 -4.40 7.19 -18.06
C SER A 127 -3.61 7.16 -19.37
N SER A 128 -2.37 6.76 -19.33
CA SER A 128 -1.61 6.44 -20.54
C SER A 128 -2.28 5.25 -21.23
N LYS A 129 -3.09 5.52 -22.23
CA LYS A 129 -3.65 4.49 -23.12
C LYS A 129 -2.59 3.85 -24.02
N GLN A 130 -1.33 4.19 -23.83
CA GLN A 130 -0.23 3.59 -24.56
C GLN A 130 0.08 2.23 -23.94
N LYS A 131 -0.43 1.17 -24.54
CA LYS A 131 0.02 -0.20 -24.30
C LYS A 131 1.46 -0.33 -24.84
N ASN A 132 2.44 0.05 -24.03
CA ASN A 132 3.82 -0.27 -24.32
C ASN A 132 3.97 -1.80 -24.24
N VAL A 133 4.40 -2.41 -25.32
CA VAL A 133 4.80 -3.82 -25.32
C VAL A 133 6.14 -3.89 -24.60
N ASN A 134 6.13 -4.46 -23.40
CA ASN A 134 7.36 -4.64 -22.61
C ASN A 134 7.89 -6.04 -22.86
N ILE A 135 8.81 -6.18 -23.82
CA ILE A 135 9.30 -7.45 -24.37
C ILE A 135 9.84 -8.39 -23.28
N PHE A 136 10.56 -7.85 -22.30
CA PHE A 136 11.19 -8.64 -21.22
C PHE A 136 10.37 -8.70 -19.93
N SER A 137 9.08 -8.34 -19.97
CA SER A 137 8.21 -8.38 -18.79
C SER A 137 7.97 -9.82 -18.34
N GLY A 138 8.23 -10.12 -17.07
CA GLY A 138 8.11 -11.48 -16.52
C GLY A 138 9.29 -12.41 -16.76
N LEU A 139 10.29 -11.99 -17.56
CA LEU A 139 11.48 -12.80 -17.88
C LEU A 139 12.70 -12.44 -17.02
N ILE A 140 12.68 -11.30 -16.33
CA ILE A 140 13.81 -10.79 -15.56
C ILE A 140 13.48 -10.78 -14.08
N TRP A 141 14.38 -11.35 -13.28
CA TRP A 141 14.23 -11.46 -11.84
C TRP A 141 15.38 -10.78 -11.12
N CYS A 142 15.09 -10.23 -9.95
CA CYS A 142 16.09 -9.56 -9.12
C CYS A 142 16.99 -10.59 -8.44
N SER A 143 18.29 -10.54 -8.68
CA SER A 143 19.26 -11.41 -8.01
C SER A 143 19.40 -11.17 -6.50
N CYS A 144 19.02 -9.95 -6.04
CA CYS A 144 19.12 -9.61 -4.61
C CYS A 144 17.94 -10.09 -3.77
N CYS A 145 16.72 -10.10 -4.32
CA CYS A 145 15.49 -10.38 -3.54
C CYS A 145 14.50 -11.31 -4.24
N GLY A 146 14.81 -11.87 -5.40
CA GLY A 146 13.97 -12.81 -6.13
C GLY A 146 12.68 -12.22 -6.74
N ALA A 147 12.42 -10.91 -6.63
CA ALA A 147 11.22 -10.31 -7.18
C ALA A 147 11.32 -10.14 -8.70
N ALA A 148 10.23 -10.40 -9.44
CA ALA A 148 10.15 -10.12 -10.86
C ALA A 148 10.30 -8.62 -11.12
N PHE A 149 11.11 -8.24 -12.10
CA PHE A 149 11.29 -6.85 -12.51
C PHE A 149 10.00 -6.29 -13.13
N THR A 150 9.72 -5.03 -12.82
CA THR A 150 8.60 -4.29 -13.43
C THR A 150 9.11 -3.34 -14.49
N ALA A 151 8.39 -3.30 -15.61
CA ALA A 151 8.69 -2.39 -16.72
C ALA A 151 8.15 -0.98 -16.42
N SER A 152 8.88 0.03 -16.84
CA SER A 152 8.46 1.43 -16.82
C SER A 152 9.04 2.18 -18.03
N PRO A 153 8.33 3.18 -18.60
CA PRO A 153 8.86 3.96 -19.70
C PRO A 153 10.09 4.74 -19.25
N GLY A 154 11.13 4.70 -20.03
CA GLY A 154 12.33 5.51 -19.87
C GLY A 154 12.13 6.96 -20.32
N LYS A 155 13.21 7.73 -20.38
CA LYS A 155 13.20 9.09 -20.89
C LYS A 155 13.09 9.06 -22.43
N LEU A 156 12.28 9.93 -23.01
CA LEU A 156 12.20 10.11 -24.46
C LEU A 156 13.53 10.71 -24.94
N HIS A 157 14.16 10.06 -25.93
CA HIS A 157 15.36 10.57 -26.60
C HIS A 157 14.97 11.58 -27.68
N ALA A 158 15.92 12.42 -28.12
CA ALA A 158 15.72 13.37 -29.21
C ALA A 158 15.36 12.70 -30.55
N SER A 159 15.77 11.44 -30.72
CA SER A 159 15.41 10.58 -31.87
C SER A 159 13.97 10.08 -31.88
N GLY A 160 13.14 10.45 -30.89
CA GLY A 160 11.79 9.95 -30.73
C GLY A 160 11.69 8.56 -30.08
N TYR A 161 12.80 7.88 -29.85
CA TYR A 161 12.84 6.58 -29.19
C TYR A 161 12.70 6.72 -27.67
N ARG A 162 11.90 5.84 -27.06
CA ARG A 162 11.71 5.76 -25.62
C ARG A 162 12.03 4.36 -25.13
N PRO A 163 13.20 4.13 -24.52
CA PRO A 163 13.55 2.82 -23.98
C PRO A 163 12.63 2.41 -22.84
N THR A 164 12.40 1.11 -22.70
CA THR A 164 11.74 0.54 -21.52
C THR A 164 12.80 0.27 -20.46
N LYS A 165 12.55 0.74 -19.23
CA LYS A 165 13.38 0.44 -18.07
C LYS A 165 12.75 -0.68 -17.25
N TYR A 166 13.56 -1.63 -16.83
CA TYR A 166 13.19 -2.76 -15.98
C TYR A 166 13.87 -2.63 -14.63
N GLY A 167 13.11 -2.71 -13.55
CA GLY A 167 13.67 -2.55 -12.21
C GLY A 167 12.90 -3.34 -11.16
N CYS A 168 13.60 -3.64 -10.07
CA CYS A 168 13.02 -4.34 -8.96
C CYS A 168 11.95 -3.48 -8.26
N PRO A 169 10.71 -3.97 -8.10
CA PRO A 169 9.65 -3.24 -7.43
C PRO A 169 9.99 -2.92 -5.97
N ASN A 170 10.79 -3.74 -5.30
CA ASN A 170 11.15 -3.57 -3.90
C ASN A 170 12.12 -2.39 -3.67
N VAL A 171 12.86 -1.95 -4.68
CA VAL A 171 13.64 -0.70 -4.61
C VAL A 171 12.73 0.52 -4.46
N ARG A 172 11.58 0.53 -5.15
CA ARG A 172 10.67 1.68 -5.20
C ARG A 172 9.59 1.63 -4.13
N LYS A 173 9.01 0.44 -3.88
CA LYS A 173 7.84 0.27 -3.00
C LYS A 173 8.24 0.18 -1.53
N THR A 174 9.14 -0.72 -1.19
CA THR A 174 9.48 -1.04 0.20
C THR A 174 10.85 -0.56 0.64
N LYS A 175 11.73 -0.21 -0.31
CA LYS A 175 13.14 0.13 -0.06
C LYS A 175 13.96 -1.00 0.59
N THR A 176 13.48 -2.23 0.49
CA THR A 176 14.17 -3.42 1.02
C THR A 176 15.18 -4.01 0.04
N CYS A 177 15.36 -3.41 -1.12
CA CYS A 177 16.31 -3.84 -2.15
C CYS A 177 17.02 -2.62 -2.74
N ASN A 178 18.27 -2.78 -3.14
CA ASN A 178 19.12 -1.75 -3.77
C ASN A 178 19.53 -2.09 -5.20
N ALA A 179 18.87 -3.07 -5.84
CA ALA A 179 19.16 -3.48 -7.21
C ALA A 179 19.06 -2.31 -8.19
N LYS A 180 20.01 -2.21 -9.09
CA LYS A 180 19.99 -1.23 -10.19
C LYS A 180 18.95 -1.64 -11.23
N TYR A 181 18.37 -0.68 -11.91
CA TYR A 181 17.51 -0.92 -13.08
C TYR A 181 18.37 -1.10 -14.34
N THR A 182 17.81 -1.80 -15.34
CA THR A 182 18.38 -1.99 -16.66
C THR A 182 17.39 -1.50 -17.73
N SER A 183 17.77 -1.49 -18.99
CA SER A 183 16.91 -1.08 -20.11
C SER A 183 16.91 -2.13 -21.22
N ASP A 184 15.87 -2.07 -22.06
CA ASP A 184 15.72 -2.97 -23.21
C ASP A 184 16.95 -3.01 -24.14
N PRO A 185 17.63 -1.88 -24.51
CA PRO A 185 18.84 -1.98 -25.32
C PRO A 185 19.95 -2.77 -24.62
N VAL A 186 20.18 -2.52 -23.34
CA VAL A 186 21.24 -3.23 -22.58
C VAL A 186 20.93 -4.73 -22.48
N ILE A 187 19.66 -5.11 -22.27
CA ILE A 187 19.29 -6.53 -22.21
C ILE A 187 19.44 -7.19 -23.59
N GLY A 188 19.07 -6.48 -24.66
CA GLY A 188 19.16 -6.97 -26.02
C GLY A 188 20.61 -7.32 -26.44
N GLU A 189 21.59 -6.53 -26.00
CA GLU A 189 23.02 -6.79 -26.27
C GLU A 189 23.54 -8.09 -25.61
N PHE A 190 22.89 -8.57 -24.54
CA PHE A 190 23.25 -9.85 -23.90
C PHE A 190 22.54 -11.08 -24.48
N LEU A 191 21.49 -10.88 -25.29
CA LEU A 191 20.67 -11.98 -25.82
C LEU A 191 20.90 -12.24 -27.32
N LEU A 192 21.56 -11.34 -28.01
CA LEU A 192 21.94 -11.43 -29.42
C LEU A 192 23.44 -11.63 -29.56
#